data_685ce6b5bfb312060551edbc8ac29186
#
_entry.id   685ce6b5bfb312060551edbc8ac29186
#
_cell.length_a   1.000
_cell.length_b   1.000
_cell.length_c   1.000
_cell.angle_alpha   90.00
_cell.angle_beta   90.00
_cell.angle_gamma   90.00
#
_symmetry.space_group_name_H-M   'P 1'
#
loop_
_entity.id
_entity.type
_entity.pdbx_description
1 polymer ?
#
loop_
_entity_poly.entity_id
_entity_poly.type
_entity_poly.pdbx_seq_one_letter_code
_entity_poly.pdbx_strand_id
1 'polypeptide(L)'
;IVVMQNGRVVEAGETQRIFQNMQHPYTKALLAASTHQVNLPALQKTQPLLSVEGVVRDYPTARTGLFGRRGQHRAVSDVSFQLNRGERVGLVGESGCGKSTLTRAILGLEDVQSGRITLDGEPVFAGKSPNHKVRRKMQVVFQDPYGSFNPRHKVERLITEPFHLLDRPPVGQARETAVAKALTDVGLATDDAQKYIHEFSGGQRQRLAIARALIIEPELIIFDEAVSALDVSVRAQVLDLLADLCRTRDLAYLFISHDLSVVRTITDRVMVMKDGKIVEQGMTENVYTSPKHPYTRALLAAAPTLPSRTSNEAKHADRSP
;
A
#
# COMPACT_ATOMS: atom_id res chain seq x y z
N ILE A 1 -26.08 3.48 -14.36
CA ILE A 1 -25.53 3.40 -13.00
C ILE A 1 -26.68 3.34 -12.01
N VAL A 2 -26.53 2.48 -11.00
CA VAL A 2 -27.41 2.44 -9.82
C VAL A 2 -26.55 2.65 -8.59
N VAL A 3 -26.84 3.68 -7.81
CA VAL A 3 -26.13 3.99 -6.56
C VAL A 3 -26.98 3.50 -5.39
N MET A 4 -26.36 2.70 -4.50
CA MET A 4 -27.01 2.13 -3.34
C MET A 4 -26.34 2.60 -2.04
N GLN A 5 -27.15 2.88 -1.02
CA GLN A 5 -26.70 3.20 0.34
C GLN A 5 -27.59 2.46 1.34
N ASN A 6 -27.02 1.78 2.30
CA ASN A 6 -27.74 1.03 3.35
C ASN A 6 -28.85 0.10 2.79
N GLY A 7 -28.55 -0.62 1.71
CA GLY A 7 -29.47 -1.55 1.06
C GLY A 7 -30.58 -0.91 0.23
N ARG A 8 -30.58 0.42 0.06
CA ARG A 8 -31.58 1.15 -0.73
C ARG A 8 -30.94 1.81 -1.94
N VAL A 9 -31.64 1.82 -3.07
CA VAL A 9 -31.24 2.61 -4.24
C VAL A 9 -31.51 4.09 -3.92
N VAL A 10 -30.49 4.92 -3.96
CA VAL A 10 -30.55 6.35 -3.66
C VAL A 10 -30.53 7.22 -4.93
N GLU A 11 -29.92 6.70 -6.00
CA GLU A 11 -29.90 7.36 -7.31
C GLU A 11 -29.73 6.31 -8.41
N ALA A 12 -30.43 6.47 -9.55
CA ALA A 12 -30.29 5.60 -10.70
C ALA A 12 -30.52 6.39 -12.01
N GLY A 13 -29.76 6.03 -13.04
CA GLY A 13 -29.93 6.66 -14.36
C GLY A 13 -28.80 6.26 -15.32
N GLU A 14 -28.87 6.84 -16.52
CA GLU A 14 -27.83 6.69 -17.52
C GLU A 14 -26.47 7.23 -16.99
N THR A 15 -25.39 6.55 -17.34
CA THR A 15 -24.05 6.87 -16.84
C THR A 15 -23.68 8.33 -17.05
N GLN A 16 -23.83 8.85 -18.28
CA GLN A 16 -23.49 10.24 -18.57
C GLN A 16 -24.34 11.24 -17.77
N ARG A 17 -25.65 10.98 -17.66
CA ARG A 17 -26.57 11.86 -16.94
C ARG A 17 -26.23 11.94 -15.45
N ILE A 18 -25.90 10.81 -14.82
CA ILE A 18 -25.51 10.80 -13.40
C ILE A 18 -24.23 11.59 -13.21
N PHE A 19 -23.18 11.37 -14.01
CA PHE A 19 -21.92 12.11 -13.87
C PHE A 19 -22.05 13.62 -14.14
N GLN A 20 -22.98 14.03 -15.01
CA GLN A 20 -23.20 15.45 -15.32
C GLN A 20 -24.05 16.16 -14.26
N ASN A 21 -25.03 15.46 -13.69
CA ASN A 21 -26.04 16.08 -12.83
C ASN A 21 -26.43 15.18 -11.65
N MET A 22 -25.46 14.80 -10.82
CA MET A 22 -25.70 14.06 -9.58
C MET A 22 -26.61 14.84 -8.63
N GLN A 23 -27.70 14.23 -8.22
CA GLN A 23 -28.67 14.84 -7.32
C GLN A 23 -28.40 14.44 -5.86
N HIS A 24 -28.21 13.13 -5.63
CA HIS A 24 -28.11 12.63 -4.27
C HIS A 24 -26.76 12.98 -3.61
N PRO A 25 -26.75 13.48 -2.35
CA PRO A 25 -25.51 13.85 -1.64
C PRO A 25 -24.50 12.70 -1.54
N TYR A 26 -24.98 11.48 -1.36
CA TYR A 26 -24.13 10.29 -1.29
C TYR A 26 -23.41 10.00 -2.63
N THR A 27 -24.09 10.16 -3.77
CA THR A 27 -23.45 10.01 -5.10
C THR A 27 -22.35 11.06 -5.29
N LYS A 28 -22.60 12.30 -4.89
CA LYS A 28 -21.60 13.38 -4.94
C LYS A 28 -20.39 13.06 -4.05
N ALA A 29 -20.64 12.55 -2.84
CA ALA A 29 -19.58 12.15 -1.91
C ALA A 29 -18.74 10.97 -2.45
N LEU A 30 -19.37 9.97 -3.08
CA LEU A 30 -18.66 8.86 -3.71
C LEU A 30 -17.75 9.32 -4.84
N LEU A 31 -18.23 10.23 -5.70
CA LEU A 31 -17.40 10.76 -6.78
C LEU A 31 -16.23 11.60 -6.22
N ALA A 32 -16.51 12.47 -5.26
CA ALA A 32 -15.48 13.27 -4.61
C ALA A 32 -14.39 12.39 -3.98
N ALA A 33 -14.80 11.31 -3.32
CA ALA A 33 -13.87 10.34 -2.74
C ALA A 33 -13.08 9.55 -3.79
N SER A 34 -13.65 9.27 -4.97
CA SER A 34 -12.96 8.57 -6.05
C SER A 34 -11.92 9.43 -6.78
N THR A 35 -12.07 10.76 -6.72
CA THR A 35 -11.12 11.74 -7.28
C THR A 35 -10.28 12.42 -6.19
N HIS A 36 -10.30 11.86 -4.97
CA HIS A 36 -9.61 12.42 -3.82
C HIS A 36 -8.10 12.52 -4.08
N GLN A 37 -7.56 13.68 -3.82
CA GLN A 37 -6.12 13.97 -3.89
C GLN A 37 -5.60 14.30 -2.51
N VAL A 38 -4.43 13.81 -2.21
CA VAL A 38 -3.75 14.02 -0.94
C VAL A 38 -2.59 14.98 -1.12
N ASN A 39 -2.43 15.92 -0.22
CA ASN A 39 -1.29 16.81 -0.24
C ASN A 39 -0.13 16.20 0.57
N LEU A 40 0.85 15.66 -0.14
CA LEU A 40 2.04 15.07 0.47
C LEU A 40 3.08 16.16 0.79
N PRO A 41 3.82 16.04 1.91
CA PRO A 41 4.94 16.94 2.19
C PRO A 41 6.05 16.77 1.16
N ALA A 42 6.79 17.83 0.85
CA ALA A 42 7.93 17.76 -0.06
C ALA A 42 8.99 16.79 0.49
N LEU A 43 9.57 15.98 -0.39
CA LEU A 43 10.68 15.10 -0.05
C LEU A 43 11.93 15.92 0.23
N GLN A 44 12.46 15.83 1.45
CA GLN A 44 13.61 16.63 1.89
C GLN A 44 14.91 15.82 2.00
N LYS A 45 14.82 14.49 2.10
CA LYS A 45 15.96 13.63 2.39
C LYS A 45 16.35 12.78 1.18
N THR A 46 17.66 12.69 0.94
CA THR A 46 18.25 11.88 -0.13
C THR A 46 19.10 10.72 0.43
N GLN A 47 19.07 10.50 1.75
CA GLN A 47 19.85 9.44 2.38
C GLN A 47 19.18 8.08 2.14
N PRO A 48 19.89 7.08 1.59
CA PRO A 48 19.35 5.75 1.40
C PRO A 48 18.94 5.12 2.72
N LEU A 49 17.74 4.54 2.75
CA LEU A 49 17.21 3.76 3.87
C LEU A 49 17.15 2.28 3.51
N LEU A 50 16.50 1.92 2.41
CA LEU A 50 16.45 0.55 1.88
C LEU A 50 17.28 0.48 0.60
N SER A 51 18.19 -0.51 0.51
CA SER A 51 18.90 -0.88 -0.73
C SER A 51 18.58 -2.31 -1.10
N VAL A 52 18.17 -2.51 -2.35
CA VAL A 52 17.92 -3.81 -2.98
C VAL A 52 18.84 -3.89 -4.19
N GLU A 53 19.72 -4.89 -4.23
CA GLU A 53 20.79 -5.00 -5.23
C GLU A 53 20.81 -6.39 -5.85
N GLY A 54 20.53 -6.51 -7.15
CA GLY A 54 20.64 -7.72 -7.94
C GLY A 54 19.84 -8.91 -7.42
N VAL A 55 18.66 -8.64 -6.81
CA VAL A 55 17.87 -9.68 -6.13
C VAL A 55 17.24 -10.63 -7.13
N VAL A 56 17.47 -11.94 -6.90
CA VAL A 56 16.86 -13.04 -7.66
C VAL A 56 16.15 -13.98 -6.69
N ARG A 57 14.91 -14.32 -7.05
CA ARG A 57 14.12 -15.33 -6.33
C ARG A 57 13.47 -16.30 -7.28
N ASP A 58 13.84 -17.58 -7.14
CA ASP A 58 13.33 -18.70 -7.92
C ASP A 58 12.51 -19.63 -7.01
N TYR A 59 11.42 -20.18 -7.55
CA TYR A 59 10.63 -21.21 -6.90
C TYR A 59 10.70 -22.52 -7.71
N PRO A 60 10.83 -23.68 -7.04
CA PRO A 60 10.76 -24.96 -7.73
C PRO A 60 9.35 -25.19 -8.26
N THR A 61 9.22 -25.58 -9.52
CA THR A 61 7.96 -26.00 -10.13
C THR A 61 7.77 -27.52 -10.03
N ALA A 62 6.53 -27.98 -10.23
CA ALA A 62 6.22 -29.40 -10.24
C ALA A 62 7.07 -30.14 -11.31
N ARG A 63 7.41 -31.42 -11.05
CA ARG A 63 8.09 -32.27 -12.02
C ARG A 63 7.18 -32.52 -13.24
N THR A 64 7.72 -32.36 -14.43
CA THR A 64 7.05 -32.77 -15.68
C THR A 64 7.22 -34.27 -15.88
N GLY A 65 6.34 -35.09 -15.23
CA GLY A 65 6.35 -36.57 -15.32
C GLY A 65 7.21 -37.29 -14.27
N LEU A 66 7.14 -38.64 -14.26
CA LEU A 66 7.79 -39.49 -13.25
C LEU A 66 9.31 -39.34 -13.18
N PHE A 67 9.98 -39.04 -14.29
CA PHE A 67 11.43 -38.90 -14.41
C PHE A 67 11.90 -37.48 -14.83
N GLY A 68 10.98 -36.51 -14.91
CA GLY A 68 11.29 -35.13 -15.32
C GLY A 68 12.10 -34.36 -14.28
N ARG A 69 12.97 -33.46 -14.73
CA ARG A 69 13.65 -32.51 -13.84
C ARG A 69 12.63 -31.53 -13.25
N ARG A 70 12.83 -31.11 -12.00
CA ARG A 70 12.10 -29.98 -11.43
C ARG A 70 12.46 -28.72 -12.22
N GLY A 71 11.46 -28.05 -12.77
CA GLY A 71 11.63 -26.73 -13.34
C GLY A 71 11.84 -25.69 -12.24
N GLN A 72 12.22 -24.48 -12.65
CA GLN A 72 12.28 -23.32 -11.78
C GLN A 72 11.45 -22.20 -12.39
N HIS A 73 10.65 -21.54 -11.57
CA HIS A 73 9.93 -20.31 -11.92
C HIS A 73 10.65 -19.13 -11.29
N ARG A 74 11.16 -18.22 -12.10
CA ARG A 74 11.83 -17.00 -11.62
C ARG A 74 10.79 -15.92 -11.32
N ALA A 75 10.50 -15.72 -10.04
CA ALA A 75 9.52 -14.75 -9.60
C ALA A 75 10.10 -13.34 -9.44
N VAL A 76 11.41 -13.22 -9.13
CA VAL A 76 12.16 -11.95 -9.09
C VAL A 76 13.46 -12.17 -9.85
N SER A 77 13.77 -11.26 -10.78
CA SER A 77 14.87 -11.41 -11.73
C SER A 77 15.73 -10.14 -11.78
N ASP A 78 16.84 -10.16 -11.03
CA ASP A 78 17.85 -9.10 -11.02
C ASP A 78 17.26 -7.71 -10.69
N VAL A 79 16.48 -7.65 -9.59
CA VAL A 79 15.83 -6.41 -9.15
C VAL A 79 16.79 -5.58 -8.32
N SER A 80 16.96 -4.30 -8.71
CA SER A 80 17.78 -3.33 -8.01
C SER A 80 17.07 -1.99 -7.89
N PHE A 81 16.99 -1.44 -6.67
CA PHE A 81 16.51 -0.08 -6.39
C PHE A 81 16.92 0.37 -4.99
N GLN A 82 16.77 1.65 -4.74
CA GLN A 82 16.94 2.25 -3.42
C GLN A 82 15.67 3.01 -3.03
N LEU A 83 15.41 3.10 -1.73
CA LEU A 83 14.38 3.94 -1.15
C LEU A 83 15.02 4.80 -0.06
N ASN A 84 14.81 6.12 -0.13
CA ASN A 84 15.42 7.07 0.78
C ASN A 84 14.57 7.28 2.04
N ARG A 85 15.16 7.87 3.07
CA ARG A 85 14.43 8.28 4.29
C ARG A 85 13.33 9.27 3.95
N GLY A 86 12.12 9.03 4.48
CA GLY A 86 10.94 9.84 4.22
C GLY A 86 10.41 9.73 2.79
N GLU A 87 11.01 8.93 1.89
CA GLU A 87 10.54 8.73 0.51
C GLU A 87 9.33 7.78 0.47
N ARG A 88 8.38 8.10 -0.41
CA ARG A 88 7.15 7.34 -0.66
C ARG A 88 7.22 6.74 -2.05
N VAL A 89 7.52 5.44 -2.10
CA VAL A 89 7.72 4.73 -3.37
C VAL A 89 6.55 3.80 -3.64
N GLY A 90 5.98 3.89 -4.85
CA GLY A 90 4.97 2.96 -5.35
C GLY A 90 5.61 1.77 -6.07
N LEU A 91 5.05 0.58 -5.90
CA LEU A 91 5.36 -0.60 -6.70
C LEU A 91 4.08 -1.12 -7.35
N VAL A 92 3.99 -1.01 -8.66
CA VAL A 92 2.81 -1.37 -9.45
C VAL A 92 3.12 -2.46 -10.47
N GLY A 93 2.10 -3.17 -10.92
CA GLY A 93 2.18 -4.21 -11.94
C GLY A 93 1.03 -5.20 -11.79
N GLU A 94 0.81 -6.04 -12.80
CA GLU A 94 -0.26 -7.05 -12.79
C GLU A 94 -0.08 -8.07 -11.67
N SER A 95 -1.18 -8.78 -11.34
CA SER A 95 -1.11 -9.88 -10.39
C SER A 95 -0.15 -10.96 -10.88
N GLY A 96 0.68 -11.51 -9.97
CA GLY A 96 1.65 -12.55 -10.30
C GLY A 96 2.98 -12.04 -10.89
N CYS A 97 3.19 -10.75 -11.12
CA CYS A 97 4.45 -10.23 -11.66
C CYS A 97 5.66 -10.26 -10.70
N GLY A 98 5.47 -10.71 -9.44
CA GLY A 98 6.56 -10.86 -8.47
C GLY A 98 6.56 -9.89 -7.29
N LYS A 99 5.61 -8.93 -7.20
CA LYS A 99 5.54 -7.92 -6.12
C LYS A 99 5.56 -8.53 -4.73
N SER A 100 4.65 -9.46 -4.44
CA SER A 100 4.55 -10.09 -3.12
C SER A 100 5.77 -10.95 -2.77
N THR A 101 6.43 -11.56 -3.79
CA THR A 101 7.70 -12.26 -3.60
C THR A 101 8.81 -11.31 -3.20
N LEU A 102 8.93 -10.18 -3.92
CA LEU A 102 9.90 -9.13 -3.60
C LEU A 102 9.64 -8.55 -2.20
N THR A 103 8.38 -8.30 -1.84
CA THR A 103 7.98 -7.85 -0.50
C THR A 103 8.43 -8.81 0.59
N ARG A 104 8.18 -10.11 0.43
CA ARG A 104 8.60 -11.13 1.41
C ARG A 104 10.12 -11.19 1.56
N ALA A 105 10.87 -11.05 0.46
CA ALA A 105 12.31 -10.97 0.50
C ALA A 105 12.80 -9.72 1.26
N ILE A 106 12.22 -8.55 1.00
CA ILE A 106 12.55 -7.30 1.71
C ILE A 106 12.24 -7.43 3.21
N LEU A 107 11.09 -8.03 3.57
CA LEU A 107 10.71 -8.28 4.97
C LEU A 107 11.56 -9.35 5.67
N GLY A 108 12.47 -10.01 4.96
CA GLY A 108 13.24 -11.13 5.51
C GLY A 108 12.38 -12.34 5.84
N LEU A 109 11.24 -12.51 5.18
CA LEU A 109 10.35 -13.67 5.33
C LEU A 109 10.74 -14.80 4.39
N GLU A 110 11.41 -14.47 3.28
CA GLU A 110 11.93 -15.43 2.30
C GLU A 110 13.35 -15.05 1.92
N ASP A 111 14.23 -16.05 1.89
CA ASP A 111 15.63 -15.90 1.44
C ASP A 111 15.70 -15.69 -0.08
N VAL A 112 16.80 -15.13 -0.56
CA VAL A 112 17.06 -14.87 -1.98
C VAL A 112 18.21 -15.75 -2.49
N GLN A 113 18.17 -16.16 -3.77
CA GLN A 113 19.23 -16.98 -4.35
C GLN A 113 20.47 -16.15 -4.71
N SER A 114 20.28 -14.88 -5.05
CA SER A 114 21.38 -13.93 -5.26
C SER A 114 20.94 -12.51 -4.97
N GLY A 115 21.92 -11.62 -4.89
CA GLY A 115 21.69 -10.23 -4.56
C GLY A 115 21.75 -9.94 -3.06
N ARG A 116 21.47 -8.69 -2.70
CA ARG A 116 21.56 -8.20 -1.32
C ARG A 116 20.41 -7.25 -1.03
N ILE A 117 19.90 -7.35 0.19
CA ILE A 117 18.91 -6.40 0.72
C ILE A 117 19.42 -5.86 2.05
N THR A 118 19.52 -4.55 2.16
CA THR A 118 19.95 -3.86 3.40
C THR A 118 18.95 -2.78 3.78
N LEU A 119 18.74 -2.60 5.07
CA LEU A 119 18.00 -1.48 5.64
C LEU A 119 18.93 -0.72 6.58
N ASP A 120 19.10 0.57 6.34
CA ASP A 120 20.02 1.44 7.11
C ASP A 120 21.46 0.85 7.16
N GLY A 121 21.92 0.29 6.03
CA GLY A 121 23.21 -0.37 5.89
C GLY A 121 23.31 -1.79 6.48
N GLU A 122 22.36 -2.21 7.29
CA GLU A 122 22.32 -3.53 7.91
C GLU A 122 21.62 -4.57 7.01
N PRO A 123 22.17 -5.78 6.84
CA PRO A 123 21.55 -6.80 6.01
C PRO A 123 20.25 -7.32 6.64
N VAL A 124 19.23 -7.55 5.79
CA VAL A 124 17.94 -8.09 6.23
C VAL A 124 18.08 -9.51 6.76
N PHE A 125 19.06 -10.28 6.27
CA PHE A 125 19.41 -11.60 6.76
C PHE A 125 20.79 -11.59 7.42
N ALA A 126 20.88 -12.16 8.63
CA ALA A 126 22.12 -12.49 9.32
C ALA A 126 22.44 -13.98 9.07
N GLY A 127 23.18 -14.26 8.01
CA GLY A 127 23.34 -15.62 7.48
C GLY A 127 22.02 -16.16 6.90
N LYS A 128 21.49 -17.26 7.44
CA LYS A 128 20.21 -17.85 7.02
C LYS A 128 19.00 -17.39 7.86
N SER A 129 19.23 -16.62 8.89
CA SER A 129 18.18 -16.15 9.80
C SER A 129 17.85 -14.68 9.55
N PRO A 130 16.58 -14.28 9.70
CA PRO A 130 16.21 -12.87 9.62
C PRO A 130 16.91 -12.04 10.70
N ASN A 131 17.37 -10.84 10.33
CA ASN A 131 18.02 -9.93 11.27
C ASN A 131 16.95 -9.21 12.12
N HIS A 132 16.86 -9.55 13.41
CA HIS A 132 15.88 -8.96 14.32
C HIS A 132 16.03 -7.45 14.49
N LYS A 133 17.24 -6.90 14.43
CA LYS A 133 17.48 -5.45 14.51
C LYS A 133 16.82 -4.72 13.32
N VAL A 134 16.91 -5.31 12.13
CA VAL A 134 16.29 -4.77 10.92
C VAL A 134 14.78 -4.90 10.98
N ARG A 135 14.24 -6.04 11.45
CA ARG A 135 12.78 -6.24 11.59
C ARG A 135 12.11 -5.21 12.49
N ARG A 136 12.79 -4.75 13.52
CA ARG A 136 12.31 -3.68 14.39
C ARG A 136 12.11 -2.37 13.63
N LYS A 137 12.99 -2.06 12.67
CA LYS A 137 12.96 -0.83 11.88
C LYS A 137 11.95 -0.88 10.72
N MET A 138 11.43 -2.05 10.39
CA MET A 138 10.55 -2.26 9.24
C MET A 138 9.31 -3.03 9.63
N GLN A 139 8.15 -2.52 9.23
CA GLN A 139 6.85 -3.15 9.48
C GLN A 139 6.06 -3.30 8.19
N VAL A 140 5.00 -4.11 8.24
CA VAL A 140 4.12 -4.38 7.10
C VAL A 140 2.65 -4.26 7.47
N VAL A 141 1.87 -3.69 6.56
CA VAL A 141 0.40 -3.69 6.59
C VAL A 141 -0.09 -4.47 5.39
N PHE A 142 -0.72 -5.61 5.64
CA PHE A 142 -1.23 -6.52 4.60
C PHE A 142 -2.64 -6.13 4.12
N GLN A 143 -3.04 -6.68 2.97
CA GLN A 143 -4.32 -6.49 2.31
C GLN A 143 -5.52 -6.88 3.19
N ASP A 144 -5.44 -8.00 3.91
CA ASP A 144 -6.50 -8.48 4.80
C ASP A 144 -6.14 -8.20 6.28
N PRO A 145 -6.62 -7.09 6.83
CA PRO A 145 -6.38 -6.79 8.23
C PRO A 145 -7.09 -7.77 9.16
N TYR A 146 -8.25 -8.32 8.76
CA TYR A 146 -9.01 -9.24 9.59
C TYR A 146 -8.27 -10.56 9.79
N GLY A 147 -7.76 -11.17 8.71
CA GLY A 147 -6.95 -12.40 8.77
C GLY A 147 -5.63 -12.23 9.50
N SER A 148 -5.16 -11.00 9.65
CA SER A 148 -3.91 -10.69 10.36
C SER A 148 -4.04 -10.53 11.88
N PHE A 149 -5.28 -10.54 12.42
CA PHE A 149 -5.56 -10.38 13.84
C PHE A 149 -6.17 -11.64 14.47
N ASN A 150 -5.74 -11.96 15.69
CA ASN A 150 -6.41 -13.02 16.46
C ASN A 150 -7.72 -12.46 17.05
N PRO A 151 -8.91 -12.95 16.63
CA PRO A 151 -10.20 -12.39 17.05
C PRO A 151 -10.52 -12.58 18.55
N ARG A 152 -9.76 -13.43 19.24
CA ARG A 152 -9.92 -13.67 20.68
C ARG A 152 -9.19 -12.67 21.55
N HIS A 153 -8.37 -11.79 20.95
CA HIS A 153 -7.60 -10.80 21.70
C HIS A 153 -8.26 -9.42 21.59
N LYS A 154 -8.17 -8.65 22.67
CA LYS A 154 -8.50 -7.24 22.66
C LYS A 154 -7.50 -6.42 21.83
N VAL A 155 -7.95 -5.27 21.36
CA VAL A 155 -7.15 -4.36 20.52
C VAL A 155 -5.82 -4.00 21.17
N GLU A 156 -5.77 -3.72 22.47
CA GLU A 156 -4.52 -3.41 23.17
C GLU A 156 -3.46 -4.51 23.00
N ARG A 157 -3.86 -5.79 23.01
CA ARG A 157 -2.95 -6.91 22.79
C ARG A 157 -2.58 -7.05 21.33
N LEU A 158 -3.52 -6.81 20.43
CA LEU A 158 -3.29 -6.92 18.98
C LEU A 158 -2.29 -5.88 18.47
N ILE A 159 -2.44 -4.61 18.90
CA ILE A 159 -1.54 -3.54 18.45
C ILE A 159 -0.18 -3.58 19.14
N THR A 160 -0.06 -4.18 20.34
CA THR A 160 1.22 -4.34 21.04
C THR A 160 1.98 -5.61 20.66
N GLU A 161 1.47 -6.40 19.70
CA GLU A 161 2.17 -7.60 19.22
C GLU A 161 3.63 -7.32 18.79
N PRO A 162 3.98 -6.23 18.08
CA PRO A 162 5.34 -5.93 17.69
C PRO A 162 6.32 -5.64 18.85
N PHE A 163 5.83 -5.47 20.06
CA PHE A 163 6.71 -5.24 21.23
C PHE A 163 7.68 -6.39 21.50
N HIS A 164 7.38 -7.62 20.98
CA HIS A 164 8.33 -8.74 21.07
C HIS A 164 9.65 -8.50 20.30
N LEU A 165 9.68 -7.50 19.39
CA LEU A 165 10.88 -7.10 18.65
C LEU A 165 11.75 -6.11 19.43
N LEU A 166 11.25 -5.58 20.55
CA LEU A 166 11.97 -4.60 21.37
C LEU A 166 12.81 -5.31 22.44
N ASP A 167 14.05 -4.85 22.65
CA ASP A 167 14.90 -5.35 23.73
C ASP A 167 14.29 -5.09 25.12
N ARG A 168 13.58 -3.97 25.25
CA ARG A 168 12.87 -3.55 26.47
C ARG A 168 11.48 -3.05 26.11
N PRO A 169 10.49 -3.95 26.03
CA PRO A 169 9.12 -3.56 25.72
C PRO A 169 8.52 -2.70 26.84
N PRO A 170 7.69 -1.70 26.53
CA PRO A 170 6.97 -0.91 27.53
C PRO A 170 6.05 -1.79 28.38
N VAL A 171 6.00 -1.53 29.69
CA VAL A 171 5.13 -2.21 30.66
C VAL A 171 4.34 -1.21 31.49
N GLY A 172 3.23 -1.63 32.12
CA GLY A 172 2.38 -0.78 32.96
C GLY A 172 1.93 0.48 32.24
N GLN A 173 2.00 1.63 32.90
CA GLN A 173 1.57 2.93 32.39
C GLN A 173 2.26 3.32 31.07
N ALA A 174 3.53 2.97 30.86
CA ALA A 174 4.24 3.26 29.60
C ALA A 174 3.61 2.50 28.41
N ARG A 175 3.16 1.25 28.65
CA ARG A 175 2.44 0.47 27.63
C ARG A 175 1.08 1.09 27.32
N GLU A 176 0.31 1.48 28.33
CA GLU A 176 -1.00 2.13 28.16
C GLU A 176 -0.86 3.43 27.37
N THR A 177 0.12 4.26 27.69
CA THR A 177 0.42 5.49 26.96
C THR A 177 0.79 5.21 25.49
N ALA A 178 1.59 4.20 25.21
CA ALA A 178 1.95 3.82 23.84
C ALA A 178 0.72 3.33 23.05
N VAL A 179 -0.16 2.54 23.68
CA VAL A 179 -1.42 2.09 23.07
C VAL A 179 -2.35 3.27 22.79
N ALA A 180 -2.57 4.15 23.75
CA ALA A 180 -3.41 5.34 23.59
C ALA A 180 -2.90 6.23 22.45
N LYS A 181 -1.58 6.48 22.41
CA LYS A 181 -0.94 7.23 21.33
C LYS A 181 -1.15 6.57 19.98
N ALA A 182 -0.90 5.26 19.86
CA ALA A 182 -1.05 4.55 18.59
C ALA A 182 -2.49 4.58 18.05
N LEU A 183 -3.50 4.48 18.92
CA LEU A 183 -4.92 4.62 18.57
C LEU A 183 -5.25 6.05 18.12
N THR A 184 -4.81 7.04 18.86
CA THR A 184 -5.04 8.46 18.53
C THR A 184 -4.38 8.85 17.20
N ASP A 185 -3.15 8.36 16.95
CA ASP A 185 -2.41 8.61 15.71
C ASP A 185 -3.18 8.13 14.45
N VAL A 186 -4.04 7.13 14.60
CA VAL A 186 -4.88 6.62 13.49
C VAL A 186 -6.34 7.09 13.57
N GLY A 187 -6.64 8.05 14.44
CA GLY A 187 -7.97 8.64 14.60
C GLY A 187 -9.00 7.69 15.22
N LEU A 188 -8.56 6.82 16.14
CA LEU A 188 -9.41 5.96 16.96
C LEU A 188 -9.44 6.46 18.42
N ALA A 189 -10.48 6.11 19.15
CA ALA A 189 -10.59 6.46 20.55
C ALA A 189 -9.68 5.59 21.43
N THR A 190 -9.15 6.14 22.51
CA THR A 190 -8.29 5.41 23.46
C THR A 190 -9.03 4.22 24.09
N ASP A 191 -10.33 4.37 24.37
CA ASP A 191 -11.18 3.32 24.96
C ASP A 191 -11.40 2.12 24.00
N ASP A 192 -11.13 2.31 22.69
CA ASP A 192 -11.15 1.23 21.71
C ASP A 192 -10.12 0.12 22.01
N ALA A 193 -9.12 0.40 22.84
CA ALA A 193 -8.14 -0.56 23.33
C ALA A 193 -8.78 -1.81 23.98
N GLN A 194 -9.95 -1.63 24.63
CA GLN A 194 -10.63 -2.70 25.36
C GLN A 194 -11.61 -3.53 24.51
N LYS A 195 -11.87 -3.12 23.26
CA LYS A 195 -12.76 -3.79 22.33
C LYS A 195 -12.07 -4.95 21.61
N TYR A 196 -12.87 -5.81 20.99
CA TYR A 196 -12.41 -6.88 20.13
C TYR A 196 -12.48 -6.45 18.66
N ILE A 197 -11.65 -7.07 17.80
CA ILE A 197 -11.53 -6.70 16.39
C ILE A 197 -12.86 -6.80 15.61
N HIS A 198 -13.76 -7.70 16.00
CA HIS A 198 -15.04 -7.88 15.33
C HIS A 198 -16.04 -6.74 15.58
N GLU A 199 -15.81 -5.89 16.59
CA GLU A 199 -16.62 -4.71 16.88
C GLU A 199 -16.31 -3.51 15.98
N PHE A 200 -15.31 -3.63 15.08
CA PHE A 200 -14.85 -2.56 14.21
C PHE A 200 -15.29 -2.75 12.77
N SER A 201 -15.55 -1.63 12.07
CA SER A 201 -15.73 -1.62 10.61
C SER A 201 -14.45 -1.97 9.85
N GLY A 202 -14.55 -2.29 8.55
CA GLY A 202 -13.39 -2.60 7.71
C GLY A 202 -12.32 -1.51 7.74
N GLY A 203 -12.72 -0.25 7.62
CA GLY A 203 -11.80 0.90 7.67
C GLY A 203 -11.16 1.11 9.04
N GLN A 204 -11.90 0.89 10.12
CA GLN A 204 -11.34 0.95 11.46
C GLN A 204 -10.34 -0.19 11.70
N ARG A 205 -10.61 -1.40 11.21
CA ARG A 205 -9.65 -2.53 11.26
C ARG A 205 -8.36 -2.21 10.50
N GLN A 206 -8.48 -1.55 9.34
CA GLN A 206 -7.31 -1.10 8.60
C GLN A 206 -6.49 -0.08 9.39
N ARG A 207 -7.14 0.88 10.05
CA ARG A 207 -6.48 1.84 10.95
C ARG A 207 -5.79 1.13 12.13
N LEU A 208 -6.39 0.08 12.69
CA LEU A 208 -5.76 -0.74 13.72
C LEU A 208 -4.52 -1.50 13.20
N ALA A 209 -4.55 -2.00 11.95
CA ALA A 209 -3.37 -2.61 11.34
C ALA A 209 -2.23 -1.60 11.14
N ILE A 210 -2.56 -0.35 10.77
CA ILE A 210 -1.60 0.76 10.70
C ILE A 210 -1.08 1.11 12.10
N ALA A 211 -1.95 1.21 13.13
CA ALA A 211 -1.54 1.46 14.51
C ALA A 211 -0.57 0.38 15.03
N ARG A 212 -0.85 -0.90 14.74
CA ARG A 212 0.05 -2.01 15.06
C ARG A 212 1.42 -1.84 14.41
N ALA A 213 1.46 -1.44 13.16
CA ALA A 213 2.73 -1.21 12.46
C ALA A 213 3.50 -0.02 13.05
N LEU A 214 2.81 1.04 13.47
CA LEU A 214 3.40 2.28 13.96
C LEU A 214 3.89 2.23 15.43
N ILE A 215 3.39 1.29 16.24
CA ILE A 215 3.57 1.33 17.71
C ILE A 215 5.04 1.20 18.16
N ILE A 216 5.87 0.59 17.34
CA ILE A 216 7.32 0.47 17.58
C ILE A 216 8.15 1.52 16.83
N GLU A 217 7.50 2.51 16.23
CA GLU A 217 8.11 3.62 15.49
C GLU A 217 9.12 3.15 14.41
N PRO A 218 8.65 2.36 13.42
CA PRO A 218 9.53 1.86 12.37
C PRO A 218 10.02 3.00 11.46
N GLU A 219 11.18 2.79 10.81
CA GLU A 219 11.74 3.71 9.82
C GLU A 219 11.12 3.50 8.43
N LEU A 220 10.65 2.25 8.14
CA LEU A 220 10.02 1.86 6.88
C LEU A 220 8.74 1.07 7.13
N ILE A 221 7.65 1.42 6.43
CA ILE A 221 6.45 0.58 6.37
C ILE A 221 6.21 0.11 4.94
N ILE A 222 5.90 -1.17 4.77
CA ILE A 222 5.46 -1.72 3.50
C ILE A 222 3.93 -1.88 3.56
N PHE A 223 3.22 -1.20 2.66
CA PHE A 223 1.78 -1.37 2.47
C PHE A 223 1.55 -2.32 1.29
N ASP A 224 1.18 -3.57 1.58
CA ASP A 224 0.94 -4.60 0.56
C ASP A 224 -0.56 -4.70 0.29
N GLU A 225 -1.03 -4.03 -0.77
CA GLU A 225 -2.44 -3.91 -1.17
C GLU A 225 -3.38 -3.43 -0.04
N ALA A 226 -2.84 -2.67 0.90
CA ALA A 226 -3.48 -2.33 2.18
C ALA A 226 -4.82 -1.56 2.08
N VAL A 227 -5.15 -0.96 0.95
CA VAL A 227 -6.41 -0.21 0.76
C VAL A 227 -7.31 -0.78 -0.33
N SER A 228 -6.93 -1.89 -0.96
CA SER A 228 -7.64 -2.46 -2.12
C SER A 228 -9.04 -2.99 -1.77
N ALA A 229 -9.22 -3.51 -0.56
CA ALA A 229 -10.49 -4.07 -0.08
C ALA A 229 -11.42 -3.02 0.57
N LEU A 230 -11.01 -1.75 0.64
CA LEU A 230 -11.79 -0.69 1.26
C LEU A 230 -12.74 -0.04 0.25
N ASP A 231 -13.92 0.36 0.72
CA ASP A 231 -14.79 1.23 -0.07
C ASP A 231 -14.12 2.60 -0.33
N VAL A 232 -14.60 3.31 -1.34
CA VAL A 232 -13.95 4.52 -1.87
C VAL A 232 -13.82 5.61 -0.80
N SER A 233 -14.84 5.77 0.04
CA SER A 233 -14.87 6.83 1.07
C SER A 233 -13.92 6.53 2.22
N VAL A 234 -13.86 5.28 2.67
CA VAL A 234 -12.94 4.82 3.71
C VAL A 234 -11.50 4.85 3.20
N ARG A 235 -11.28 4.48 1.92
CA ARG A 235 -9.98 4.57 1.27
C ARG A 235 -9.43 5.99 1.31
N ALA A 236 -10.23 6.99 0.92
CA ALA A 236 -9.83 8.40 0.97
C ALA A 236 -9.35 8.80 2.38
N GLN A 237 -10.11 8.43 3.42
CA GLN A 237 -9.74 8.72 4.81
C GLN A 237 -8.43 8.03 5.25
N VAL A 238 -8.15 6.82 4.76
CA VAL A 238 -6.87 6.13 5.05
C VAL A 238 -5.72 6.81 4.32
N LEU A 239 -5.92 7.28 3.09
CA LEU A 239 -4.90 8.02 2.34
C LEU A 239 -4.56 9.35 3.02
N ASP A 240 -5.57 10.10 3.52
CA ASP A 240 -5.34 11.31 4.33
C ASP A 240 -4.55 11.00 5.59
N LEU A 241 -4.90 9.93 6.31
CA LEU A 241 -4.15 9.47 7.48
C LEU A 241 -2.67 9.20 7.13
N LEU A 242 -2.40 8.52 6.00
CA LEU A 242 -1.01 8.26 5.58
C LEU A 242 -0.25 9.56 5.29
N ALA A 243 -0.89 10.54 4.67
CA ALA A 243 -0.27 11.85 4.44
C ALA A 243 0.02 12.61 5.73
N ASP A 244 -0.90 12.56 6.70
CA ASP A 244 -0.69 13.15 8.03
C ASP A 244 0.47 12.49 8.76
N LEU A 245 0.57 11.16 8.71
CA LEU A 245 1.69 10.42 9.27
C LEU A 245 3.03 10.79 8.60
N CYS A 246 3.04 11.01 7.28
CA CYS A 246 4.25 11.48 6.59
C CYS A 246 4.68 12.88 7.05
N ARG A 247 3.72 13.78 7.31
CA ARG A 247 4.00 15.14 7.80
C ARG A 247 4.55 15.15 9.23
N THR A 248 4.03 14.25 10.07
CA THR A 248 4.31 14.28 11.52
C THR A 248 5.47 13.37 11.92
N ARG A 249 5.79 12.32 11.14
CA ARG A 249 6.73 11.26 11.53
C ARG A 249 7.87 11.03 10.55
N ASP A 250 7.95 11.80 9.45
CA ASP A 250 8.98 11.59 8.41
C ASP A 250 9.06 10.11 7.93
N LEU A 251 7.89 9.49 7.78
CA LEU A 251 7.73 8.08 7.50
C LEU A 251 8.11 7.76 6.05
N ALA A 252 9.03 6.83 5.86
CA ALA A 252 9.31 6.22 4.57
C ALA A 252 8.38 5.02 4.34
N TYR A 253 7.91 4.83 3.10
CA TYR A 253 7.15 3.63 2.79
C TYR A 253 7.30 3.11 1.35
N LEU A 254 7.09 1.80 1.21
CA LEU A 254 6.86 1.13 -0.06
C LEU A 254 5.37 0.77 -0.17
N PHE A 255 4.68 1.38 -1.12
CA PHE A 255 3.25 1.17 -1.34
C PHE A 255 3.01 0.29 -2.56
N ILE A 256 2.49 -0.90 -2.33
CA ILE A 256 2.23 -1.90 -3.36
C ILE A 256 0.74 -1.92 -3.65
N SER A 257 0.38 -1.68 -4.90
CA SER A 257 -1.02 -1.71 -5.34
C SER A 257 -1.12 -2.03 -6.83
N HIS A 258 -2.25 -2.61 -7.21
CA HIS A 258 -2.69 -2.68 -8.61
C HIS A 258 -3.56 -1.48 -9.01
N ASP A 259 -4.01 -0.66 -8.04
CA ASP A 259 -4.77 0.57 -8.29
C ASP A 259 -3.82 1.75 -8.53
N LEU A 260 -3.62 2.05 -9.81
CA LEU A 260 -2.72 3.10 -10.26
C LEU A 260 -3.15 4.50 -9.80
N SER A 261 -4.44 4.75 -9.65
CA SER A 261 -4.96 6.04 -9.20
C SER A 261 -4.57 6.33 -7.75
N VAL A 262 -4.63 5.32 -6.90
CA VAL A 262 -4.20 5.40 -5.50
C VAL A 262 -2.69 5.66 -5.42
N VAL A 263 -1.89 4.88 -6.16
CA VAL A 263 -0.42 5.04 -6.16
C VAL A 263 -0.02 6.45 -6.59
N ARG A 264 -0.64 6.99 -7.64
CA ARG A 264 -0.39 8.36 -8.11
C ARG A 264 -0.60 9.40 -7.01
N THR A 265 -1.61 9.20 -6.17
CA THR A 265 -2.02 10.14 -5.14
C THR A 265 -1.05 10.21 -3.95
N ILE A 266 -0.39 9.07 -3.61
CA ILE A 266 0.35 8.95 -2.35
C ILE A 266 1.83 8.61 -2.51
N THR A 267 2.40 8.69 -3.71
CA THR A 267 3.81 8.36 -3.92
C THR A 267 4.57 9.47 -4.64
N ASP A 268 5.85 9.63 -4.28
CA ASP A 268 6.78 10.55 -4.95
C ASP A 268 7.34 9.92 -6.22
N ARG A 269 7.67 8.64 -6.14
CA ARG A 269 8.27 7.84 -7.19
C ARG A 269 7.54 6.52 -7.34
N VAL A 270 7.47 6.01 -8.56
CA VAL A 270 6.85 4.74 -8.86
C VAL A 270 7.81 3.81 -9.60
N MET A 271 7.72 2.54 -9.31
CA MET A 271 8.38 1.44 -10.00
C MET A 271 7.31 0.54 -10.62
N VAL A 272 7.48 0.22 -11.89
CA VAL A 272 6.59 -0.67 -12.65
C VAL A 272 7.26 -2.02 -12.80
N MET A 273 6.61 -3.06 -12.28
CA MET A 273 7.14 -4.43 -12.30
C MET A 273 6.40 -5.30 -13.29
N LYS A 274 7.15 -6.03 -14.13
CA LYS A 274 6.63 -7.02 -15.07
C LYS A 274 7.55 -8.24 -15.10
N ASP A 275 6.98 -9.44 -15.09
CA ASP A 275 7.71 -10.71 -15.21
C ASP A 275 8.98 -10.79 -14.34
N GLY A 276 8.83 -10.38 -13.07
CA GLY A 276 9.91 -10.39 -12.08
C GLY A 276 10.93 -9.26 -12.20
N LYS A 277 10.77 -8.29 -13.10
CA LYS A 277 11.71 -7.18 -13.33
C LYS A 277 11.07 -5.82 -13.13
N ILE A 278 11.84 -4.83 -12.68
CA ILE A 278 11.46 -3.43 -12.77
C ILE A 278 11.73 -2.97 -14.20
N VAL A 279 10.65 -2.70 -14.96
CA VAL A 279 10.74 -2.32 -16.37
C VAL A 279 10.75 -0.81 -16.59
N GLU A 280 10.24 -0.06 -15.62
CA GLU A 280 10.27 1.40 -15.60
C GLU A 280 10.24 1.93 -14.17
N GLN A 281 10.93 3.03 -13.91
CA GLN A 281 10.87 3.75 -12.65
C GLN A 281 11.15 5.25 -12.85
N GLY A 282 10.57 6.07 -12.01
CA GLY A 282 10.74 7.52 -12.06
C GLY A 282 9.81 8.26 -11.12
N MET A 283 9.91 9.59 -11.12
CA MET A 283 8.93 10.43 -10.41
C MET A 283 7.52 10.06 -10.86
N THR A 284 6.61 9.91 -9.92
CA THR A 284 5.25 9.40 -10.19
C THR A 284 4.58 10.15 -11.34
N GLU A 285 4.53 11.49 -11.28
CA GLU A 285 3.90 12.27 -12.35
C GLU A 285 4.56 12.07 -13.72
N ASN A 286 5.89 11.91 -13.79
CA ASN A 286 6.58 11.69 -15.06
C ASN A 286 6.22 10.34 -15.68
N VAL A 287 6.16 9.28 -14.88
CA VAL A 287 5.79 7.93 -15.36
C VAL A 287 4.33 7.89 -15.80
N TYR A 288 3.43 8.62 -15.11
CA TYR A 288 2.01 8.65 -15.46
C TYR A 288 1.69 9.50 -16.68
N THR A 289 2.38 10.63 -16.86
CA THR A 289 2.13 11.56 -17.97
C THR A 289 2.93 11.22 -19.23
N SER A 290 4.11 10.63 -19.08
CA SER A 290 5.05 10.34 -20.19
C SER A 290 5.72 8.98 -20.02
N PRO A 291 4.93 7.86 -19.99
CA PRO A 291 5.47 6.52 -19.81
C PRO A 291 6.33 6.11 -20.99
N LYS A 292 7.54 5.60 -20.71
CA LYS A 292 8.53 5.21 -21.73
C LYS A 292 8.36 3.75 -22.16
N HIS A 293 8.09 2.86 -21.20
CA HIS A 293 7.99 1.43 -21.49
C HIS A 293 6.61 1.06 -22.08
N PRO A 294 6.54 0.21 -23.14
CA PRO A 294 5.25 -0.17 -23.74
C PRO A 294 4.27 -0.80 -22.75
N TYR A 295 4.77 -1.62 -21.83
CA TYR A 295 3.93 -2.21 -20.78
C TYR A 295 3.33 -1.16 -19.85
N THR A 296 4.09 -0.14 -19.43
CA THR A 296 3.57 0.95 -18.60
C THR A 296 2.47 1.71 -19.32
N ARG A 297 2.62 1.97 -20.63
CA ARG A 297 1.57 2.59 -21.45
C ARG A 297 0.29 1.75 -21.47
N ALA A 298 0.44 0.43 -21.70
CA ALA A 298 -0.69 -0.49 -21.72
C ALA A 298 -1.38 -0.56 -20.35
N LEU A 299 -0.60 -0.62 -19.26
CA LEU A 299 -1.10 -0.68 -17.89
C LEU A 299 -1.89 0.60 -17.53
N LEU A 300 -1.37 1.78 -17.88
CA LEU A 300 -2.04 3.06 -17.66
C LEU A 300 -3.30 3.22 -18.53
N ALA A 301 -3.26 2.77 -19.78
CA ALA A 301 -4.41 2.81 -20.68
C ALA A 301 -5.55 1.87 -20.25
N ALA A 302 -5.24 0.76 -19.56
CA ALA A 302 -6.22 -0.16 -19.01
C ALA A 302 -6.85 0.33 -17.68
N ALA A 303 -6.24 1.34 -17.04
CA ALA A 303 -6.78 1.89 -15.80
C ALA A 303 -8.14 2.59 -16.06
N PRO A 304 -9.17 2.34 -15.23
CA PRO A 304 -10.45 3.00 -15.34
C PRO A 304 -10.30 4.52 -15.24
N THR A 305 -10.72 5.26 -16.25
CA THR A 305 -10.78 6.72 -16.22
C THR A 305 -12.21 7.17 -16.01
N LEU A 306 -12.43 8.06 -15.06
CA LEU A 306 -13.72 8.71 -14.91
C LEU A 306 -13.96 9.64 -16.12
N PRO A 307 -15.21 9.73 -16.64
CA PRO A 307 -15.52 10.66 -17.72
C PRO A 307 -15.19 12.09 -17.31
N SER A 308 -14.34 12.77 -18.07
CA SER A 308 -14.00 14.17 -17.81
C SER A 308 -15.22 15.07 -18.10
N ARG A 309 -15.49 16.04 -17.24
CA ARG A 309 -16.56 17.05 -17.44
C ARG A 309 -16.41 17.87 -18.71
N THR A 310 -15.24 17.87 -19.35
CA THR A 310 -14.87 18.80 -20.43
C THR A 310 -15.02 18.27 -21.85
N SER A 311 -15.45 17.01 -22.07
CA SER A 311 -15.52 16.45 -23.44
C SER A 311 -16.79 16.76 -24.23
N ASN A 312 -17.72 17.57 -23.73
CA ASN A 312 -18.99 17.86 -24.42
C ASN A 312 -19.13 19.26 -25.01
N GLU A 313 -18.24 20.22 -24.72
CA GLU A 313 -18.33 21.55 -25.38
C GLU A 313 -17.80 21.54 -26.82
N ALA A 314 -16.89 20.60 -27.15
CA ALA A 314 -16.31 20.54 -28.50
C ALA A 314 -17.20 19.83 -29.55
N LYS A 315 -18.23 19.07 -29.15
CA LYS A 315 -19.11 18.36 -30.08
C LYS A 315 -20.40 19.12 -30.50
N HIS A 316 -20.69 20.22 -29.85
CA HIS A 316 -21.85 21.07 -30.21
C HIS A 316 -21.50 22.30 -31.04
N ALA A 317 -20.23 22.63 -31.23
CA ALA A 317 -19.82 23.76 -32.07
C ALA A 317 -19.80 23.45 -33.58
N ASP A 318 -19.95 22.17 -33.99
CA ASP A 318 -19.86 21.76 -35.40
C ASP A 318 -21.23 21.27 -35.99
N ARG A 319 -22.32 21.66 -35.36
CA ARG A 319 -23.67 21.47 -35.94
C ARG A 319 -24.52 22.71 -35.74
N SER A 320 -24.24 23.71 -36.53
CA SER A 320 -25.22 24.74 -36.89
C SER A 320 -25.10 25.04 -38.37
N PRO A 321 -26.24 25.13 -39.08
CA PRO A 321 -26.38 25.05 -40.53
C PRO A 321 -25.75 26.23 -41.29
#